data_27adc7a7bbb5459eb64331962fb3731b
#
_entry.id   27adc7a7bbb5459eb64331962fb3731b
#
_cell.length_a   1.000
_cell.length_b   1.000
_cell.length_c   1.000
_cell.angle_alpha   90.00
_cell.angle_beta   90.00
_cell.angle_gamma   90.00
#
_symmetry.space_group_name_H-M   'P 1'
#
loop_
_entity.id
_entity.type
_entity.pdbx_description
1 polymer ?
#
loop_
_entity_poly.entity_id
_entity_poly.type
_entity_poly.pdbx_seq_one_letter_code
_entity_poly.pdbx_strand_id
1 'polypeptide(L)'
;MLLDLNRYSPAVFAKEAKALAALAWPMMLAQIAAVGLGFVDTVMAGGAGKDDLAAVALGSAAFATVFITWMGVMTALNPILSQQHGAGETAQVGETGRQGLWFGLLLGLAGMVLLLAAIPPFLWYLQLSD
;
A
#
# COMPACT_ATOMS: atom_id res chain seq x y z
N MET A 1 32.08 4.05 8.88
CA MET A 1 31.60 3.03 9.83
C MET A 1 31.39 1.78 8.99
N LEU A 2 32.51 1.07 8.76
CA LEU A 2 32.54 -0.13 7.92
C LEU A 2 31.93 -1.29 8.73
N LEU A 3 31.02 -2.01 8.08
CA LEU A 3 30.38 -3.23 8.58
C LEU A 3 31.46 -4.19 9.10
N ASP A 4 31.51 -4.33 10.41
CA ASP A 4 32.43 -5.23 11.08
C ASP A 4 31.87 -6.66 10.99
N LEU A 5 31.99 -7.25 9.78
CA LEU A 5 31.46 -8.58 9.44
C LEU A 5 32.05 -9.69 10.31
N ASN A 6 33.13 -9.38 11.06
CA ASN A 6 33.77 -10.32 11.95
C ASN A 6 33.05 -10.44 13.33
N ARG A 7 32.06 -9.61 13.61
CA ARG A 7 31.33 -9.58 14.89
C ARG A 7 30.13 -10.52 14.94
N TYR A 8 29.69 -11.02 13.77
CA TYR A 8 28.52 -11.88 13.68
C TYR A 8 28.96 -13.34 13.50
N SER A 9 28.82 -14.12 14.57
CA SER A 9 28.90 -15.58 14.45
C SER A 9 27.90 -16.08 13.40
N PRO A 10 28.24 -17.10 12.57
CA PRO A 10 27.30 -17.67 11.60
C PRO A 10 25.96 -18.08 12.20
N ALA A 11 25.96 -18.47 13.49
CA ALA A 11 24.74 -18.79 14.24
C ALA A 11 23.82 -17.58 14.49
N VAL A 12 24.39 -16.41 14.74
CA VAL A 12 23.61 -15.16 14.92
C VAL A 12 22.99 -14.75 13.59
N PHE A 13 23.78 -14.80 12.51
CA PHE A 13 23.28 -14.50 11.16
C PHE A 13 22.14 -15.43 10.76
N ALA A 14 22.28 -16.74 10.99
CA ALA A 14 21.23 -17.71 10.69
C ALA A 14 19.94 -17.47 11.51
N LYS A 15 20.06 -17.06 12.77
CA LYS A 15 18.92 -16.72 13.62
C LYS A 15 18.19 -15.47 13.11
N GLU A 16 18.92 -14.43 12.76
CA GLU A 16 18.35 -13.19 12.21
C GLU A 16 17.72 -13.43 10.84
N ALA A 17 18.39 -14.17 9.95
CA ALA A 17 17.84 -14.54 8.65
C ALA A 17 16.53 -15.32 8.76
N LYS A 18 16.46 -16.27 9.72
CA LYS A 18 15.23 -17.02 10.00
C LYS A 18 14.10 -16.12 10.51
N ALA A 19 14.42 -15.17 11.39
CA ALA A 19 13.45 -14.21 11.91
C ALA A 19 12.92 -13.29 10.78
N LEU A 20 13.81 -12.79 9.93
CA LEU A 20 13.42 -11.99 8.76
C LEU A 20 12.57 -12.80 7.77
N ALA A 21 12.94 -14.04 7.48
CA ALA A 21 12.18 -14.92 6.61
C ALA A 21 10.78 -15.21 7.16
N ALA A 22 10.66 -15.41 8.48
CA ALA A 22 9.38 -15.64 9.13
C ALA A 22 8.45 -14.42 9.06
N LEU A 23 9.00 -13.20 9.08
CA LEU A 23 8.24 -11.96 8.88
C LEU A 23 7.94 -11.71 7.40
N ALA A 24 8.87 -12.00 6.50
CA ALA A 24 8.72 -11.77 5.07
C ALA A 24 7.70 -12.71 4.44
N TRP A 25 7.63 -13.97 4.88
CA TRP A 25 6.79 -14.99 4.27
C TRP A 25 5.29 -14.62 4.20
N PRO A 26 4.62 -14.21 5.31
CA PRO A 26 3.22 -13.80 5.22
C PRO A 26 3.02 -12.55 4.37
N MET A 27 3.98 -11.62 4.36
CA MET A 27 3.91 -10.44 3.50
C MET A 27 4.02 -10.80 2.02
N MET A 28 4.89 -11.74 1.67
CA MET A 28 5.02 -12.25 0.29
C MET A 28 3.74 -12.93 -0.17
N LEU A 29 3.12 -13.74 0.67
CA LEU A 29 1.83 -14.38 0.34
C LEU A 29 0.73 -13.35 0.09
N ALA A 30 0.65 -12.31 0.92
CA ALA A 30 -0.30 -11.22 0.74
C ALA A 30 -0.08 -10.48 -0.59
N GLN A 31 1.18 -10.23 -0.96
CA GLN A 31 1.52 -9.58 -2.23
C GLN A 31 1.19 -10.46 -3.45
N ILE A 32 1.49 -11.75 -3.38
CA ILE A 32 1.12 -12.70 -4.44
C ILE A 32 -0.40 -12.74 -4.61
N ALA A 33 -1.16 -12.78 -3.52
CA ALA A 33 -2.63 -12.74 -3.57
C ALA A 33 -3.15 -11.44 -4.20
N ALA A 34 -2.56 -10.29 -3.85
CA ALA A 34 -2.95 -9.00 -4.41
C ALA A 34 -2.67 -8.92 -5.92
N VAL A 35 -1.50 -9.39 -6.37
CA VAL A 35 -1.15 -9.45 -7.81
C VAL A 35 -2.07 -10.44 -8.53
N GLY A 36 -2.36 -11.59 -7.92
CA GLY A 36 -3.27 -12.59 -8.47
C GLY A 36 -4.69 -12.04 -8.65
N LEU A 37 -5.18 -11.26 -7.71
CA LEU A 37 -6.49 -10.59 -7.82
C LEU A 37 -6.52 -9.63 -9.01
N GLY A 38 -5.52 -8.77 -9.16
CA GLY A 38 -5.43 -7.86 -10.31
C GLY A 38 -5.32 -8.58 -11.65
N PHE A 39 -4.66 -9.74 -11.70
CA PHE A 39 -4.62 -10.59 -12.88
C PHE A 39 -6.01 -11.13 -13.23
N VAL A 40 -6.75 -11.65 -12.25
CA VAL A 40 -8.12 -12.15 -12.46
C VAL A 40 -9.04 -11.05 -12.95
N ASP A 41 -8.98 -9.86 -12.34
CA ASP A 41 -9.77 -8.69 -12.78
C ASP A 41 -9.50 -8.34 -14.24
N THR A 42 -8.23 -8.34 -14.65
CA THR A 42 -7.84 -8.06 -16.04
C THR A 42 -8.36 -9.12 -17.01
N VAL A 43 -8.26 -10.40 -16.64
CA VAL A 43 -8.77 -11.50 -17.49
C VAL A 43 -10.28 -11.43 -17.63
N MET A 44 -10.99 -11.17 -16.53
CA MET A 44 -12.45 -11.03 -16.56
C MET A 44 -12.91 -9.84 -17.39
N ALA A 45 -12.27 -8.68 -17.23
CA ALA A 45 -12.56 -7.48 -18.02
C ALA A 45 -12.27 -7.72 -19.52
N GLY A 46 -11.16 -8.39 -19.84
CA GLY A 46 -10.81 -8.73 -21.22
C GLY A 46 -11.79 -9.70 -21.89
N GLY A 47 -12.42 -10.57 -21.09
CA GLY A 47 -13.49 -11.46 -21.57
C GLY A 47 -14.83 -10.75 -21.85
N ALA A 48 -15.08 -9.61 -21.21
CA ALA A 48 -16.30 -8.83 -21.40
C ALA A 48 -16.25 -7.97 -22.68
N GLY A 49 -15.10 -7.41 -23.04
CA GLY A 49 -14.92 -6.63 -24.25
C GLY A 49 -13.74 -5.66 -24.18
N LYS A 50 -13.43 -5.02 -25.30
CA LYS A 50 -12.31 -4.06 -25.38
C LYS A 50 -12.61 -2.79 -24.59
N ASP A 51 -13.84 -2.33 -24.61
CA ASP A 51 -14.26 -1.11 -23.92
C ASP A 51 -14.28 -1.31 -22.41
N ASP A 52 -14.75 -2.47 -21.95
CA ASP A 52 -14.72 -2.86 -20.54
C ASP A 52 -13.29 -2.99 -20.02
N LEU A 53 -12.39 -3.59 -20.81
CA LEU A 53 -10.97 -3.69 -20.46
C LEU A 53 -10.32 -2.30 -20.34
N ALA A 54 -10.62 -1.40 -21.28
CA ALA A 54 -10.11 -0.02 -21.23
C ALA A 54 -10.64 0.73 -20.01
N ALA A 55 -11.93 0.59 -19.69
CA ALA A 55 -12.54 1.22 -18.52
C ALA A 55 -11.93 0.72 -17.21
N VAL A 56 -11.73 -0.60 -17.09
CA VAL A 56 -11.07 -1.20 -15.91
C VAL A 56 -9.62 -0.72 -15.79
N ALA A 57 -8.87 -0.67 -16.89
CA ALA A 57 -7.47 -0.22 -16.89
C ALA A 57 -7.35 1.23 -16.44
N LEU A 58 -8.19 2.13 -16.95
CA LEU A 58 -8.20 3.55 -16.58
C LEU A 58 -8.66 3.76 -15.14
N GLY A 59 -9.73 3.07 -14.73
CA GLY A 59 -10.24 3.14 -13.37
C GLY A 59 -9.22 2.63 -12.35
N SER A 60 -8.56 1.53 -12.65
CA SER A 60 -7.49 0.96 -11.80
C SER A 60 -6.28 1.88 -11.72
N ALA A 61 -5.88 2.54 -12.81
CA ALA A 61 -4.77 3.49 -12.81
C ALA A 61 -5.08 4.72 -11.96
N ALA A 62 -6.30 5.28 -12.08
CA ALA A 62 -6.74 6.42 -11.27
C ALA A 62 -6.80 6.04 -9.79
N PHE A 63 -7.40 4.90 -9.44
CA PHE A 63 -7.45 4.37 -8.09
C PHE A 63 -6.04 4.14 -7.52
N ALA A 64 -5.16 3.48 -8.28
CA ALA A 64 -3.80 3.18 -7.84
C ALA A 64 -3.01 4.46 -7.56
N THR A 65 -3.18 5.52 -8.35
CA THR A 65 -2.51 6.80 -8.14
C THR A 65 -2.90 7.41 -6.79
N VAL A 66 -4.17 7.46 -6.47
CA VAL A 66 -4.67 7.97 -5.18
C VAL A 66 -4.23 7.05 -4.05
N PHE A 67 -4.41 5.75 -4.21
CA PHE A 67 -4.08 4.75 -3.19
C PHE A 67 -2.60 4.77 -2.82
N ILE A 68 -1.69 4.76 -3.81
CA ILE A 68 -0.24 4.77 -3.56
C ILE A 68 0.19 6.07 -2.89
N THR A 69 -0.39 7.20 -3.30
CA THR A 69 -0.11 8.50 -2.68
C THR A 69 -0.47 8.49 -1.20
N TRP A 70 -1.68 8.07 -0.85
CA TRP A 70 -2.13 8.00 0.54
C TRP A 70 -1.39 6.94 1.34
N MET A 71 -1.10 5.79 0.74
CA MET A 71 -0.29 4.75 1.36
C MET A 71 1.11 5.27 1.70
N GLY A 72 1.73 6.06 0.80
CA GLY A 72 3.02 6.69 1.07
C GLY A 72 2.99 7.61 2.30
N VAL A 73 1.94 8.43 2.42
CA VAL A 73 1.74 9.30 3.60
C VAL A 73 1.57 8.48 4.87
N MET A 74 0.73 7.43 4.84
CA MET A 74 0.49 6.57 6.01
C MET A 74 1.72 5.76 6.43
N THR A 75 2.58 5.40 5.48
CA THR A 75 3.83 4.67 5.76
C THR A 75 4.79 5.49 6.64
N ALA A 76 4.68 6.82 6.65
CA ALA A 76 5.47 7.67 7.55
C ALA A 76 5.21 7.42 9.04
N LEU A 77 4.08 6.81 9.40
CA LEU A 77 3.79 6.41 10.79
C LEU A 77 4.66 5.23 11.28
N ASN A 78 5.13 4.37 10.37
CA ASN A 78 5.91 3.18 10.74
C ASN A 78 7.19 3.50 11.52
N PRO A 79 8.07 4.43 11.08
CA PRO A 79 9.26 4.76 11.84
C PRO A 79 8.94 5.45 13.17
N ILE A 80 7.87 6.23 13.25
CA ILE A 80 7.45 6.90 14.49
C ILE A 80 7.02 5.86 15.52
N LEU A 81 6.11 4.95 15.13
CA LEU A 81 5.62 3.89 16.01
C LEU A 81 6.74 2.93 16.44
N SER A 82 7.67 2.58 15.54
CA SER A 82 8.78 1.70 15.87
C SER A 82 9.77 2.33 16.85
N GLN A 83 10.03 3.63 16.74
CA GLN A 83 10.88 4.37 17.68
C GLN A 83 10.22 4.48 19.06
N GLN A 84 8.94 4.83 19.13
CA GLN A 84 8.18 4.90 20.39
C GLN A 84 8.11 3.54 21.07
N HIS A 85 7.88 2.48 20.29
CA HIS A 85 7.89 1.11 20.82
C HIS A 85 9.27 0.70 21.35
N GLY A 86 10.34 1.02 20.60
CA GLY A 86 11.72 0.74 21.02
C GLY A 86 12.14 1.54 22.26
N ALA A 87 11.57 2.74 22.46
CA ALA A 87 11.77 3.55 23.66
C ALA A 87 10.95 3.08 24.88
N GLY A 88 10.04 2.10 24.71
CA GLY A 88 9.15 1.63 25.77
C GLY A 88 7.96 2.56 26.06
N GLU A 89 7.71 3.56 25.22
CA GLU A 89 6.67 4.59 25.37
C GLU A 89 5.30 4.07 24.90
N THR A 90 4.80 3.01 25.51
CA THR A 90 3.57 2.32 25.08
C THR A 90 2.33 3.20 25.03
N ALA A 91 2.24 4.21 25.91
CA ALA A 91 1.15 5.18 25.92
C ALA A 91 1.16 6.05 24.66
N GLN A 92 2.34 6.48 24.21
CA GLN A 92 2.51 7.28 23.00
C GLN A 92 2.23 6.44 21.73
N VAL A 93 2.62 5.17 21.72
CA VAL A 93 2.27 4.25 20.62
C VAL A 93 0.74 4.19 20.43
N GLY A 94 -0.01 4.06 21.52
CA GLY A 94 -1.48 4.04 21.47
C GLY A 94 -2.09 5.35 20.95
N GLU A 95 -1.58 6.48 21.42
CA GLU A 95 -2.04 7.79 20.98
C GLU A 95 -1.71 8.07 19.51
N THR A 96 -0.47 7.81 19.10
CA THR A 96 -0.03 7.94 17.68
C THR A 96 -0.84 7.03 16.77
N GLY A 97 -1.11 5.78 17.21
CA GLY A 97 -1.96 4.85 16.47
C GLY A 97 -3.39 5.37 16.29
N ARG A 98 -4.00 5.92 17.35
CA ARG A 98 -5.33 6.52 17.31
C ARG A 98 -5.40 7.73 16.37
N GLN A 99 -4.41 8.61 16.44
CA GLN A 99 -4.29 9.76 15.52
C GLN A 99 -4.09 9.30 14.08
N GLY A 100 -3.29 8.26 13.86
CA GLY A 100 -3.10 7.64 12.56
C GLY A 100 -4.40 7.08 11.96
N LEU A 101 -5.25 6.46 12.77
CA LEU A 101 -6.57 5.97 12.32
C LEU A 101 -7.49 7.11 11.87
N TRP A 102 -7.59 8.19 12.66
CA TRP A 102 -8.37 9.37 12.29
C TRP A 102 -7.83 10.02 11.01
N PHE A 103 -6.52 10.15 10.93
CA PHE A 103 -5.87 10.72 9.76
C PHE A 103 -6.10 9.86 8.52
N GLY A 104 -5.98 8.53 8.64
CA GLY A 104 -6.29 7.59 7.57
C GLY A 104 -7.74 7.64 7.11
N LEU A 105 -8.69 7.80 8.05
CA LEU A 105 -10.11 8.00 7.72
C LEU A 105 -10.34 9.28 6.91
N LEU A 106 -9.73 10.40 7.33
CA LEU A 106 -9.82 11.67 6.62
C LEU A 106 -9.22 11.59 5.22
N LEU A 107 -8.05 10.95 5.09
CA LEU A 107 -7.42 10.71 3.78
C LEU A 107 -8.29 9.82 2.89
N GLY A 108 -8.89 8.77 3.44
CA GLY A 108 -9.80 7.90 2.71
C GLY A 108 -11.03 8.64 2.18
N LEU A 109 -11.64 9.47 3.01
CA LEU A 109 -12.76 10.33 2.60
C LEU A 109 -12.33 11.35 1.54
N ALA A 110 -11.18 11.99 1.69
CA ALA A 110 -10.65 12.92 0.72
C ALA A 110 -10.37 12.22 -0.62
N GLY A 111 -9.79 11.01 -0.59
CA GLY A 111 -9.56 10.19 -1.79
C GLY A 111 -10.86 9.81 -2.49
N MET A 112 -11.89 9.44 -1.74
CA MET A 112 -13.21 9.13 -2.29
C MET A 112 -13.83 10.34 -2.99
N VAL A 113 -13.81 11.51 -2.34
CA VAL A 113 -14.32 12.76 -2.93
C VAL A 113 -13.54 13.12 -4.20
N LEU A 114 -12.22 12.97 -4.18
CA LEU A 114 -11.35 13.27 -5.31
C LEU A 114 -11.66 12.36 -6.51
N LEU A 115 -11.83 11.06 -6.29
CA LEU A 115 -12.19 10.11 -7.34
C LEU A 115 -13.59 10.40 -7.89
N LEU A 116 -14.58 10.68 -7.04
CA LEU A 116 -15.94 11.03 -7.49
C LEU A 116 -15.95 12.34 -8.28
N ALA A 117 -15.16 13.33 -7.88
CA ALA A 117 -15.04 14.60 -8.58
C ALA A 117 -14.30 14.47 -9.92
N ALA A 118 -13.47 13.44 -10.09
CA ALA A 118 -12.77 13.18 -11.35
C ALA A 118 -13.68 12.53 -12.42
N ILE A 119 -14.80 11.92 -12.03
CA ILE A 119 -15.72 11.24 -12.98
C ILE A 119 -16.30 12.20 -14.03
N PRO A 120 -16.92 13.35 -13.68
CA PRO A 120 -17.54 14.23 -14.66
C PRO A 120 -16.55 14.77 -15.71
N PRO A 121 -15.38 15.34 -15.38
CA PRO A 121 -14.45 15.82 -16.38
C PRO A 121 -13.88 14.70 -17.25
N PHE A 122 -13.75 13.49 -16.70
CA PHE A 122 -13.28 12.33 -17.45
C PHE A 122 -14.32 11.89 -18.51
N LEU A 123 -15.61 11.79 -18.13
CA LEU A 123 -16.69 11.47 -19.06
C LEU A 123 -16.84 12.54 -20.13
N TRP A 124 -16.71 13.81 -19.78
CA TRP A 124 -16.75 14.93 -20.72
C TRP A 124 -15.61 14.85 -21.74
N TYR A 125 -14.41 14.52 -21.30
CA TYR A 125 -13.25 14.34 -22.18
C TYR A 125 -13.45 13.18 -23.17
N LEU A 126 -14.01 12.06 -22.74
CA LEU A 126 -14.30 10.92 -23.60
C LEU A 126 -15.34 11.24 -24.68
N GLN A 127 -16.38 12.02 -24.33
CA GLN A 127 -17.40 12.45 -25.29
C GLN A 127 -16.89 13.44 -26.36
N LEU A 128 -15.79 14.13 -26.10
CA LEU A 128 -15.15 15.04 -27.07
C LEU A 128 -14.16 14.32 -28.00
N SER A 129 -13.80 13.06 -27.69
CA SER A 129 -12.83 12.29 -28.48
C SER A 129 -13.50 11.41 -29.57
N ASP A 130 -14.84 11.33 -29.59
CA ASP A 130 -15.64 10.69 -30.63
C ASP A 130 -16.02 11.73 -31.71
#